data_7a0df19bee84afe642e0d43f680ca53a
#
_entry.id   7a0df19bee84afe642e0d43f680ca53a
#
_cell.length_a   1.000
_cell.length_b   1.000
_cell.length_c   1.000
_cell.angle_alpha   90.00
_cell.angle_beta   90.00
_cell.angle_gamma   90.00
#
_symmetry.space_group_name_H-M   'P 1'
#
loop_
_entity.id
_entity.type
_entity.pdbx_description
1 polymer ?
#
loop_
_entity_poly.entity_id
_entity_poly.type
_entity_poly.pdbx_seq_one_letter_code
_entity_poly.pdbx_strand_id
1 'polypeptide(L)'
;MTALSVSDVLWSDWVRWNEALDVAPRKPGVYVVRQRANHDVVYIGMAGERRGSRDRPQGLRGRLAVYTSGKALASGLGEAVLDRALADPGWLRRQLAELEVNGPSRAKRWGVAAFARADLEVRWTVTDDSQSAGDLERSLISDAADVLWNRAPIPRTGRSL
;
A
#
# COMPACT_ATOMS: atom_id res chain seq x y z
N MET A 1 -9.22 28.98 6.93
CA MET A 1 -8.75 27.57 6.87
C MET A 1 -7.33 27.60 6.37
N THR A 2 -6.39 27.36 7.23
CA THR A 2 -4.97 27.31 6.85
C THR A 2 -4.75 25.95 6.18
N ALA A 3 -4.39 25.93 4.91
CA ALA A 3 -3.95 24.72 4.24
C ALA A 3 -2.70 24.23 4.99
N LEU A 4 -2.75 23.01 5.55
CA LEU A 4 -1.61 22.38 6.15
C LEU A 4 -0.53 22.25 5.06
N SER A 5 0.55 22.98 5.22
CA SER A 5 1.74 22.79 4.38
C SER A 5 2.28 21.38 4.64
N VAL A 6 2.72 20.69 3.60
CA VAL A 6 3.34 19.35 3.69
C VAL A 6 4.50 19.33 4.70
N SER A 7 5.13 20.48 4.95
CA SER A 7 6.20 20.67 5.93
C SER A 7 5.75 20.58 7.40
N ASP A 8 4.45 20.74 7.68
CA ASP A 8 3.92 20.78 9.05
C ASP A 8 3.31 19.43 9.51
N VAL A 9 3.43 18.40 8.68
CA VAL A 9 2.86 17.07 8.95
C VAL A 9 3.80 16.26 9.83
N LEU A 10 3.30 15.82 10.97
CA LEU A 10 4.03 14.89 11.85
C LEU A 10 3.89 13.45 11.33
N TRP A 11 4.95 12.97 10.71
CA TRP A 11 5.02 11.59 10.23
C TRP A 11 5.55 10.65 11.31
N SER A 12 5.04 9.40 11.32
CA SER A 12 5.67 8.29 12.04
C SER A 12 7.04 7.99 11.44
N ASP A 13 7.84 7.19 12.15
CA ASP A 13 8.98 6.52 11.55
C ASP A 13 8.56 5.59 10.43
N TRP A 14 9.51 5.27 9.52
CA TRP A 14 9.33 4.23 8.54
C TRP A 14 9.37 2.86 9.20
N VAL A 15 8.38 2.03 8.90
CA VAL A 15 8.23 0.69 9.45
C VAL A 15 8.19 -0.31 8.30
N ARG A 16 8.81 -1.45 8.46
CA ARG A 16 8.68 -2.54 7.49
C ARG A 16 7.23 -2.97 7.34
N TRP A 17 6.84 -3.30 6.13
CA TRP A 17 5.46 -3.65 5.82
C TRP A 17 4.90 -4.77 6.71
N ASN A 18 5.70 -5.82 6.97
CA ASN A 18 5.31 -6.96 7.80
C ASN A 18 5.19 -6.63 9.30
N GLU A 19 5.75 -5.52 9.75
CA GLU A 19 5.71 -5.06 11.15
C GLU A 19 4.64 -3.96 11.37
N ALA A 20 4.10 -3.41 10.29
CA ALA A 20 3.24 -2.23 10.34
C ALA A 20 1.96 -2.43 11.19
N LEU A 21 1.37 -3.63 11.17
CA LEU A 21 0.16 -3.91 11.94
C LEU A 21 0.36 -3.87 13.45
N ASP A 22 1.56 -4.12 13.93
CA ASP A 22 1.85 -4.14 15.37
C ASP A 22 1.80 -2.72 15.98
N VAL A 23 2.10 -1.72 15.15
CA VAL A 23 2.25 -0.33 15.60
C VAL A 23 1.29 0.67 14.96
N ALA A 24 0.59 0.30 13.88
CA ALA A 24 -0.33 1.21 13.20
C ALA A 24 -1.56 1.57 14.07
N PRO A 25 -1.93 2.86 14.15
CA PRO A 25 -3.05 3.30 14.96
C PRO A 25 -4.41 3.01 14.30
N ARG A 26 -5.44 2.90 15.13
CA ARG A 26 -6.85 2.76 14.69
C ARG A 26 -7.52 4.11 14.52
N LYS A 27 -6.87 5.03 13.80
CA LYS A 27 -7.33 6.40 13.58
C LYS A 27 -7.31 6.71 12.10
N PRO A 28 -8.13 7.66 11.62
CA PRO A 28 -8.02 8.18 10.27
C PRO A 28 -6.63 8.76 10.01
N GLY A 29 -6.20 8.71 8.77
CA GLY A 29 -4.94 9.30 8.40
C GLY A 29 -4.51 8.96 6.99
N VAL A 30 -3.32 9.40 6.65
CA VAL A 30 -2.66 9.15 5.38
C VAL A 30 -1.43 8.28 5.61
N TYR A 31 -1.23 7.31 4.73
CA TYR A 31 -0.02 6.49 4.72
C TYR A 31 0.74 6.67 3.41
N VAL A 32 2.04 6.60 3.52
CA VAL A 32 2.98 6.71 2.42
C VAL A 32 3.80 5.43 2.38
N VAL A 33 3.94 4.84 1.21
CA VAL A 33 4.66 3.59 0.98
C VAL A 33 5.88 3.86 0.10
N ARG A 34 7.00 3.26 0.47
CA ARG A 34 8.23 3.31 -0.33
C ARG A 34 8.83 1.93 -0.52
N GLN A 35 9.63 1.78 -1.57
CA GLN A 35 10.49 0.61 -1.73
C GLN A 35 11.68 0.71 -0.78
N ARG A 36 12.00 -0.38 -0.08
CA ARG A 36 13.10 -0.39 0.88
C ARG A 36 14.46 -0.29 0.20
N ALA A 37 14.61 -0.85 -0.98
CA ALA A 37 15.89 -0.94 -1.67
C ALA A 37 16.47 0.42 -2.10
N ASN A 38 15.62 1.35 -2.55
CA ASN A 38 16.03 2.65 -3.09
C ASN A 38 15.39 3.85 -2.38
N HIS A 39 14.49 3.59 -1.44
CA HIS A 39 13.70 4.58 -0.71
C HIS A 39 12.77 5.45 -1.58
N ASP A 40 12.46 5.00 -2.80
CA ASP A 40 11.51 5.69 -3.66
C ASP A 40 10.09 5.54 -3.12
N VAL A 41 9.42 6.67 -2.92
CA VAL A 41 8.00 6.71 -2.59
C VAL A 41 7.21 6.24 -3.80
N VAL A 42 6.38 5.23 -3.62
CA VAL A 42 5.65 4.57 -4.71
C VAL A 42 4.14 4.65 -4.58
N TYR A 43 3.62 4.89 -3.38
CA TYR A 43 2.19 4.94 -3.17
C TYR A 43 1.81 5.85 -2.00
N ILE A 44 0.70 6.56 -2.16
CA ILE A 44 0.07 7.36 -1.11
C ILE A 44 -1.40 6.95 -1.03
N GLY A 45 -1.88 6.69 0.17
CA GLY A 45 -3.27 6.34 0.39
C GLY A 45 -3.81 6.89 1.69
N MET A 46 -5.12 6.85 1.84
CA MET A 46 -5.79 7.27 3.06
C MET A 46 -6.57 6.14 3.71
N ALA A 47 -6.77 6.25 5.00
CA ALA A 47 -7.72 5.47 5.76
C ALA A 47 -8.67 6.42 6.48
N GLY A 48 -9.97 6.20 6.25
CA GLY A 48 -11.01 6.92 6.96
C GLY A 48 -11.57 6.12 8.13
N GLU A 49 -12.60 6.67 8.75
CA GLU A 49 -13.41 5.94 9.71
C GLU A 49 -14.26 4.90 8.97
N ARG A 50 -14.29 3.69 9.51
CA ARG A 50 -15.12 2.64 8.92
C ARG A 50 -16.59 2.91 9.23
N ARG A 51 -17.41 3.14 8.21
CA ARG A 51 -18.84 3.20 8.35
C ARG A 51 -19.38 1.82 8.72
N GLY A 52 -20.15 1.72 9.81
CA GLY A 52 -20.98 0.55 10.12
C GLY A 52 -20.62 -0.28 11.35
N SER A 53 -19.51 -0.03 12.05
CA SER A 53 -19.23 -0.61 13.36
C SER A 53 -18.96 0.49 14.37
N ARG A 54 -19.92 0.72 15.26
CA ARG A 54 -19.80 1.76 16.31
C ARG A 54 -18.71 1.46 17.34
N ASP A 55 -18.26 0.20 17.45
CA ASP A 55 -17.46 -0.22 18.57
C ASP A 55 -15.95 -0.33 18.32
N ARG A 56 -15.50 -0.30 17.07
CA ARG A 56 -14.05 -0.38 16.75
C ARG A 56 -13.72 0.33 15.45
N PRO A 57 -13.36 1.61 15.47
CA PRO A 57 -12.80 2.27 14.30
C PRO A 57 -11.53 1.51 13.86
N GLN A 58 -11.40 1.24 12.58
CA GLN A 58 -10.26 0.49 12.05
C GLN A 58 -9.14 1.42 11.56
N GLY A 59 -9.47 2.56 10.98
CA GLY A 59 -8.53 3.57 10.56
C GLY A 59 -7.35 3.02 9.74
N LEU A 60 -6.18 3.57 9.97
CA LEU A 60 -4.93 3.16 9.34
C LEU A 60 -4.64 1.66 9.54
N ARG A 61 -4.75 1.17 10.78
CA ARG A 61 -4.52 -0.26 11.07
C ARG A 61 -5.44 -1.17 10.25
N GLY A 62 -6.72 -0.83 10.15
CA GLY A 62 -7.68 -1.62 9.37
C GLY A 62 -7.39 -1.61 7.88
N ARG A 63 -6.96 -0.48 7.34
CA ARG A 63 -6.56 -0.37 5.94
C ARG A 63 -5.34 -1.24 5.64
N LEU A 64 -4.31 -1.16 6.46
CA LEU A 64 -3.10 -1.96 6.31
C LEU A 64 -3.39 -3.45 6.49
N ALA A 65 -4.28 -3.83 7.42
CA ALA A 65 -4.69 -5.22 7.64
C ALA A 65 -5.35 -5.85 6.40
N VAL A 66 -6.14 -5.09 5.64
CA VAL A 66 -6.74 -5.58 4.39
C VAL A 66 -5.66 -5.95 3.37
N TYR A 67 -4.65 -5.11 3.23
CA TYR A 67 -3.54 -5.39 2.31
C TYR A 67 -2.64 -6.54 2.79
N THR A 68 -2.24 -6.54 4.06
CA THR A 68 -1.35 -7.58 4.61
C THR A 68 -1.99 -8.97 4.61
N SER A 69 -3.33 -9.04 4.65
CA SER A 69 -4.06 -10.31 4.53
C SER A 69 -4.20 -10.82 3.10
N GLY A 70 -3.78 -10.06 2.10
CA GLY A 70 -3.91 -10.39 0.69
C GLY A 70 -5.32 -10.27 0.12
N LYS A 71 -6.23 -9.55 0.79
CA LYS A 71 -7.65 -9.45 0.38
C LYS A 71 -7.92 -8.38 -0.67
N ALA A 72 -7.10 -7.36 -0.77
CA ALA A 72 -7.34 -6.22 -1.66
C ALA A 72 -6.58 -6.36 -2.99
N LEU A 73 -6.73 -7.48 -3.69
CA LEU A 73 -5.98 -7.79 -4.92
C LEU A 73 -6.39 -6.95 -6.14
N ALA A 74 -7.59 -6.41 -6.12
CA ALA A 74 -8.17 -5.69 -7.25
C ALA A 74 -8.43 -4.20 -6.95
N SER A 75 -7.76 -3.64 -5.95
CA SER A 75 -7.95 -2.23 -5.60
C SER A 75 -6.72 -1.61 -4.91
N GLY A 76 -6.49 -0.34 -5.16
CA GLY A 76 -5.50 0.49 -4.50
C GLY A 76 -4.08 -0.09 -4.55
N LEU A 77 -3.40 -0.07 -3.43
CA LEU A 77 -2.04 -0.59 -3.31
C LEU A 77 -1.95 -2.10 -3.61
N GLY A 78 -2.96 -2.88 -3.23
CA GLY A 78 -2.98 -4.33 -3.48
C GLY A 78 -2.92 -4.66 -4.97
N GLU A 79 -3.73 -3.98 -5.77
CA GLU A 79 -3.69 -4.10 -7.23
C GLU A 79 -2.32 -3.68 -7.79
N ALA A 80 -1.82 -2.52 -7.39
CA ALA A 80 -0.55 -2.00 -7.89
C ALA A 80 0.64 -2.93 -7.60
N VAL A 81 0.66 -3.55 -6.43
CA VAL A 81 1.69 -4.52 -6.02
C VAL A 81 1.55 -5.84 -6.79
N LEU A 82 0.33 -6.35 -6.92
CA LEU A 82 0.08 -7.61 -7.64
C LEU A 82 0.38 -7.48 -9.13
N ASP A 83 -0.03 -6.40 -9.76
CA ASP A 83 0.23 -6.13 -11.18
C ASP A 83 1.73 -6.16 -11.49
N ARG A 84 2.55 -5.57 -10.62
CA ARG A 84 4.00 -5.57 -10.76
C ARG A 84 4.62 -6.94 -10.53
N ALA A 85 4.07 -7.72 -9.61
CA ALA A 85 4.49 -9.10 -9.41
C ALA A 85 4.15 -9.98 -10.63
N LEU A 86 2.95 -9.82 -11.18
CA LEU A 86 2.51 -10.54 -12.39
C LEU A 86 3.29 -10.13 -13.65
N ALA A 87 3.90 -8.96 -13.66
CA ALA A 87 4.77 -8.48 -14.74
C ALA A 87 6.22 -9.01 -14.62
N ASP A 88 6.55 -9.72 -13.54
CA ASP A 88 7.88 -10.30 -13.31
C ASP A 88 7.92 -11.79 -13.64
N PRO A 89 8.51 -12.18 -14.79
CA PRO A 89 8.59 -13.59 -15.18
C PRO A 89 9.35 -14.47 -14.17
N GLY A 90 10.36 -13.92 -13.49
CA GLY A 90 11.12 -14.63 -12.47
C GLY A 90 10.27 -14.96 -11.25
N TRP A 91 9.46 -14.01 -10.79
CA TRP A 91 8.51 -14.22 -9.72
C TRP A 91 7.45 -15.26 -10.12
N LEU A 92 6.89 -15.18 -11.32
CA LEU A 92 5.92 -16.14 -11.83
C LEU A 92 6.47 -17.56 -11.89
N ARG A 93 7.71 -17.74 -12.33
CA ARG A 93 8.36 -19.07 -12.34
C ARG A 93 8.50 -19.64 -10.93
N ARG A 94 8.82 -18.84 -9.94
CA ARG A 94 8.87 -19.29 -8.53
C ARG A 94 7.48 -19.66 -8.03
N GLN A 95 6.44 -18.89 -8.36
CA GLN A 95 5.06 -19.23 -7.99
C GLN A 95 4.59 -20.51 -8.68
N LEU A 96 4.98 -20.74 -9.93
CA LEU A 96 4.68 -21.99 -10.65
C LEU A 96 5.36 -23.18 -9.98
N ALA A 97 6.62 -23.06 -9.61
CA ALA A 97 7.33 -24.13 -8.90
C ALA A 97 6.67 -24.47 -7.55
N GLU A 98 6.23 -23.47 -6.80
CA GLU A 98 5.46 -23.68 -5.56
C GLU A 98 4.14 -24.41 -5.82
N LEU A 99 3.43 -24.02 -6.88
CA LEU A 99 2.18 -24.67 -7.29
C LEU A 99 2.40 -26.15 -7.65
N GLU A 100 3.46 -26.47 -8.37
CA GLU A 100 3.80 -27.84 -8.77
C GLU A 100 4.13 -28.73 -7.56
N VAL A 101 4.79 -28.20 -6.54
CA VAL A 101 5.17 -28.95 -5.33
C VAL A 101 4.03 -29.05 -4.32
N ASN A 102 3.35 -27.92 -4.05
CA ASN A 102 2.40 -27.80 -2.93
C ASN A 102 0.92 -27.80 -3.37
N GLY A 103 0.65 -27.80 -4.68
CA GLY A 103 -0.70 -27.69 -5.21
C GLY A 103 -1.27 -26.26 -5.15
N PRO A 104 -2.55 -26.07 -5.54
CA PRO A 104 -3.16 -24.76 -5.65
C PRO A 104 -3.34 -24.09 -4.29
N SER A 105 -3.10 -22.79 -4.26
CA SER A 105 -3.36 -21.95 -3.09
C SER A 105 -4.50 -20.96 -3.35
N ARG A 106 -5.05 -20.39 -2.27
CA ARG A 106 -6.08 -19.35 -2.38
C ARG A 106 -5.50 -18.05 -2.91
N ALA A 107 -6.31 -17.27 -3.64
CA ALA A 107 -5.92 -15.99 -4.25
C ALA A 107 -5.24 -15.02 -3.25
N LYS A 108 -5.71 -14.98 -2.00
CA LYS A 108 -5.08 -14.12 -0.97
C LYS A 108 -3.60 -14.43 -0.73
N ARG A 109 -3.14 -15.67 -0.94
CA ARG A 109 -1.72 -16.03 -0.81
C ARG A 109 -0.87 -15.40 -1.91
N TRP A 110 -1.43 -15.22 -3.10
CA TRP A 110 -0.78 -14.49 -4.18
C TRP A 110 -0.54 -13.03 -3.80
N GLY A 111 -1.53 -12.39 -3.13
CA GLY A 111 -1.37 -11.05 -2.60
C GLY A 111 -0.27 -10.94 -1.55
N VAL A 112 -0.24 -11.86 -0.59
CA VAL A 112 0.82 -11.91 0.43
C VAL A 112 2.20 -12.08 -0.21
N ALA A 113 2.33 -12.99 -1.16
CA ALA A 113 3.59 -13.24 -1.88
C ALA A 113 4.02 -12.03 -2.73
N ALA A 114 3.07 -11.32 -3.34
CA ALA A 114 3.35 -10.10 -4.10
C ALA A 114 3.87 -8.97 -3.20
N PHE A 115 3.29 -8.78 -2.01
CA PHE A 115 3.80 -7.81 -1.03
C PHE A 115 5.19 -8.18 -0.51
N ALA A 116 5.46 -9.45 -0.26
CA ALA A 116 6.79 -9.93 0.12
C ALA A 116 7.83 -9.62 -0.97
N ARG A 117 7.46 -9.82 -2.24
CA ARG A 117 8.32 -9.46 -3.37
C ARG A 117 8.62 -7.97 -3.44
N ALA A 118 7.63 -7.13 -3.19
CA ALA A 118 7.75 -5.68 -3.33
C ALA A 118 8.71 -5.06 -2.30
N ASP A 119 8.94 -5.72 -1.16
CA ASP A 119 9.84 -5.29 -0.07
C ASP A 119 9.63 -3.81 0.33
N LEU A 120 8.48 -3.54 0.92
CA LEU A 120 7.99 -2.21 1.19
C LEU A 120 8.23 -1.77 2.63
N GLU A 121 8.31 -0.46 2.80
CA GLU A 121 8.19 0.26 4.06
C GLU A 121 7.01 1.22 4.00
N VAL A 122 6.41 1.49 5.14
CA VAL A 122 5.27 2.39 5.28
C VAL A 122 5.47 3.34 6.45
N ARG A 123 5.00 4.56 6.32
CA ARG A 123 4.82 5.53 7.40
C ARG A 123 3.45 6.17 7.27
N TRP A 124 3.00 6.81 8.32
CA TRP A 124 1.69 7.46 8.35
C TRP A 124 1.70 8.73 9.17
N THR A 125 0.63 9.49 8.97
CA THR A 125 0.22 10.58 9.84
C THR A 125 -1.25 10.41 10.18
N VAL A 126 -1.62 10.72 11.42
CA VAL A 126 -3.01 10.69 11.89
C VAL A 126 -3.67 12.02 11.57
N THR A 127 -4.93 11.97 11.16
CA THR A 127 -5.79 13.14 10.96
C THR A 127 -7.00 13.06 11.88
N ASP A 128 -7.69 14.20 12.05
CA ASP A 128 -8.87 14.27 12.93
C ASP A 128 -10.05 13.45 12.40
N ASP A 129 -10.21 13.43 11.07
CA ASP A 129 -11.32 12.76 10.41
C ASP A 129 -10.96 12.29 8.98
N SER A 130 -11.91 11.60 8.34
CA SER A 130 -11.77 11.11 6.98
C SER A 130 -11.66 12.23 5.93
N GLN A 131 -12.30 13.37 6.17
CA GLN A 131 -12.24 14.52 5.24
C GLN A 131 -10.82 15.09 5.20
N SER A 132 -10.24 15.35 6.36
CA SER A 132 -8.87 15.84 6.49
C SER A 132 -7.85 14.86 5.89
N ALA A 133 -8.05 13.55 6.09
CA ALA A 133 -7.23 12.52 5.46
C ALA A 133 -7.31 12.57 3.94
N GLY A 134 -8.52 12.69 3.38
CA GLY A 134 -8.72 12.78 1.94
C GLY A 134 -8.14 14.04 1.31
N ASP A 135 -8.22 15.17 2.00
CA ASP A 135 -7.66 16.45 1.54
C ASP A 135 -6.12 16.39 1.51
N LEU A 136 -5.52 15.84 2.57
CA LEU A 136 -4.07 15.65 2.64
C LEU A 136 -3.58 14.65 1.58
N GLU A 137 -4.26 13.53 1.41
CA GLU A 137 -3.92 12.53 0.37
C GLU A 137 -3.90 13.17 -1.03
N ARG A 138 -4.94 13.93 -1.39
CA ARG A 138 -5.01 14.60 -2.69
C ARG A 138 -3.87 15.58 -2.90
N SER A 139 -3.53 16.36 -1.89
CA SER A 139 -2.41 17.30 -1.95
C SER A 139 -1.08 16.58 -2.17
N LEU A 140 -0.81 15.54 -1.40
CA LEU A 140 0.43 14.75 -1.52
C LEU A 140 0.54 14.02 -2.87
N ILE A 141 -0.56 13.47 -3.37
CA ILE A 141 -0.58 12.81 -4.69
C ILE A 141 -0.34 13.83 -5.80
N SER A 142 -0.94 15.02 -5.71
CA SER A 142 -0.73 16.09 -6.69
C SER A 142 0.74 16.49 -6.79
N ASP A 143 1.43 16.56 -5.65
CA ASP A 143 2.85 16.95 -5.60
C ASP A 143 3.80 15.85 -6.11
N ALA A 144 3.38 14.59 -6.14
CA ALA A 144 4.22 13.43 -6.44
C ALA A 144 3.67 12.54 -7.57
N ALA A 145 2.70 13.01 -8.36
CA ALA A 145 1.89 12.17 -9.25
C ALA A 145 2.68 11.32 -10.25
N ASP A 146 3.79 11.83 -10.77
CA ASP A 146 4.55 11.20 -11.88
C ASP A 146 5.35 9.96 -11.45
N VAL A 147 5.58 9.77 -10.16
CA VAL A 147 6.42 8.66 -9.63
C VAL A 147 5.61 7.60 -8.89
N LEU A 148 4.33 7.86 -8.62
CA LEU A 148 3.48 6.98 -7.83
C LEU A 148 2.89 5.83 -8.65
N TRP A 149 2.71 4.70 -7.99
CA TRP A 149 1.94 3.56 -8.52
C TRP A 149 0.42 3.78 -8.51
N ASN A 150 -0.04 4.85 -7.89
CA ASN A 150 -1.44 5.23 -7.84
C ASN A 150 -1.99 5.39 -9.26
N ARG A 151 -2.75 4.40 -9.74
CA ARG A 151 -3.34 4.38 -11.09
C ARG A 151 -2.33 4.55 -12.25
N ALA A 152 -1.05 4.39 -11.99
CA ALA A 152 -0.04 4.42 -13.04
C ALA A 152 -0.08 3.14 -13.88
N PRO A 153 0.07 3.21 -15.21
CA PRO A 153 0.17 2.03 -16.05
C PRO A 153 1.41 1.21 -15.66
N ILE A 154 1.27 -0.11 -15.75
CA ILE A 154 2.40 -1.03 -15.52
C ILE A 154 3.47 -0.74 -16.56
N PRO A 155 4.74 -0.53 -16.17
CA PRO A 155 5.81 -0.36 -17.14
C PRO A 155 5.88 -1.60 -18.05
N ARG A 156 5.70 -1.41 -19.33
CA ARG A 156 5.99 -2.47 -20.28
C ARG A 156 7.50 -2.68 -20.28
N THR A 157 7.95 -3.82 -19.77
CA THR A 157 9.32 -4.24 -19.98
C THR A 157 9.55 -4.34 -21.47
N GLY A 158 10.38 -3.45 -22.01
CA GLY A 158 10.62 -3.35 -23.43
C GLY A 158 11.06 -4.71 -23.99
N ARG A 159 10.33 -5.23 -24.95
CA ARG A 159 10.95 -6.09 -25.95
C ARG A 159 11.89 -5.18 -26.74
N SER A 160 13.15 -5.26 -26.47
CA SER A 160 14.15 -4.92 -27.48
C SER A 160 13.96 -5.90 -28.63
N LEU A 161 13.56 -5.36 -29.78
CA LEU A 161 13.63 -6.06 -31.05
C LEU A 161 15.08 -6.27 -31.45
#